data_d2af5943974e252b8db827ef82415163
#
_entry.id   d2af5943974e252b8db827ef82415163
#
_cell.length_a   1.000
_cell.length_b   1.000
_cell.length_c   1.000
_cell.angle_alpha   90.00
_cell.angle_beta   90.00
_cell.angle_gamma   90.00
#
_symmetry.space_group_name_H-M   'P 1'
#
loop_
_entity.id
_entity.type
_entity.pdbx_description
1 polymer ?
#
loop_
_entity_poly.entity_id
_entity_poly.type
_entity_poly.pdbx_seq_one_letter_code
_entity_poly.pdbx_strand_id
1 'polypeptide(L)'
;MRIVVFFSGTGTNLKSILEHQKKYNYEVCSCFTNNPIAGGIGFCNEYKIDCKIIDHKNFNDREKYDGLINSYLENLNPDLIVLAGYMRIMSKSLVDNWEGQIINIHPSLLPKYPGLHTHQRALEACLLYTSDAADEKRC
;
A
#
# COMPACT_ATOMS: atom_id res chain seq x y z
N MET A 1 13.27 6.70 1.40
CA MET A 1 11.87 6.78 1.78
C MET A 1 11.37 5.42 2.23
N ARG A 2 10.75 5.37 3.37
CA ARG A 2 10.20 4.12 3.94
C ARG A 2 8.73 4.04 3.59
N ILE A 3 8.32 2.96 2.94
CA ILE A 3 6.91 2.79 2.55
C ILE A 3 6.35 1.50 3.14
N VAL A 4 5.04 1.50 3.35
CA VAL A 4 4.28 0.30 3.70
C VAL A 4 3.29 0.06 2.58
N VAL A 5 3.11 -1.21 2.19
CA VAL A 5 2.23 -1.57 1.08
C VAL A 5 1.05 -2.38 1.60
N PHE A 6 -0.16 -1.92 1.29
CA PHE A 6 -1.41 -2.60 1.64
C PHE A 6 -1.94 -3.31 0.40
N PHE A 7 -2.35 -4.56 0.56
CA PHE A 7 -2.90 -5.36 -0.54
C PHE A 7 -3.97 -6.32 -0.03
N SER A 8 -4.81 -6.81 -0.92
CA SER A 8 -5.87 -7.79 -0.57
C SER A 8 -5.84 -9.05 -1.42
N GLY A 9 -5.18 -9.01 -2.58
CA GLY A 9 -5.27 -10.08 -3.57
C GLY A 9 -3.95 -10.71 -3.95
N THR A 10 -3.79 -10.93 -5.25
CA THR A 10 -2.66 -11.68 -5.81
C THR A 10 -1.30 -11.04 -5.60
N GLY A 11 -1.28 -9.73 -5.42
CA GLY A 11 -0.02 -9.03 -5.18
C GLY A 11 0.81 -8.72 -6.41
N THR A 12 0.19 -8.66 -7.59
CA THR A 12 0.91 -8.33 -8.82
C THR A 12 1.59 -6.96 -8.72
N ASN A 13 0.86 -5.95 -8.24
CA ASN A 13 1.41 -4.62 -8.03
C ASN A 13 2.47 -4.63 -6.92
N LEU A 14 2.20 -5.38 -5.85
CA LEU A 14 3.14 -5.53 -4.75
C LEU A 14 4.47 -6.10 -5.24
N LYS A 15 4.41 -7.14 -6.08
CA LYS A 15 5.61 -7.75 -6.63
C LYS A 15 6.47 -6.72 -7.35
N SER A 16 5.84 -5.92 -8.21
CA SER A 16 6.55 -4.86 -8.93
C SER A 16 7.21 -3.86 -7.99
N ILE A 17 6.49 -3.47 -6.94
CA ILE A 17 7.01 -2.53 -5.96
C ILE A 17 8.23 -3.13 -5.26
N LEU A 18 8.16 -4.39 -4.87
CA LEU A 18 9.26 -5.07 -4.19
C LEU A 18 10.49 -5.21 -5.09
N GLU A 19 10.28 -5.48 -6.38
CA GLU A 19 11.37 -5.69 -7.33
C GLU A 19 12.20 -4.43 -7.60
N HIS A 20 11.60 -3.27 -7.46
CA HIS A 20 12.19 -2.02 -7.94
C HIS A 20 12.63 -1.06 -6.83
N GLN A 21 12.77 -1.57 -5.62
CA GLN A 21 13.16 -0.74 -4.47
C GLN A 21 14.47 0.00 -4.69
N LYS A 22 15.48 -0.72 -5.17
CA LYS A 22 16.80 -0.11 -5.35
C LYS A 22 16.83 0.89 -6.49
N LYS A 23 16.12 0.57 -7.58
CA LYS A 23 16.12 1.41 -8.76
C LYS A 23 15.54 2.80 -8.48
N TYR A 24 14.49 2.86 -7.66
CA TYR A 24 13.78 4.11 -7.38
C TYR A 24 14.04 4.63 -5.96
N ASN A 25 14.99 4.02 -5.26
CA ASN A 25 15.50 4.51 -3.99
C ASN A 25 14.43 4.66 -2.91
N TYR A 26 13.65 3.60 -2.70
CA TYR A 26 12.73 3.51 -1.57
C TYR A 26 12.89 2.15 -0.91
N GLU A 27 12.37 2.02 0.31
CA GLU A 27 12.42 0.78 1.07
C GLU A 27 11.00 0.40 1.51
N VAL A 28 10.59 -0.83 1.21
CA VAL A 28 9.34 -1.38 1.75
C VAL A 28 9.66 -1.93 3.14
N CYS A 29 9.26 -1.18 4.15
CA CYS A 29 9.59 -1.55 5.54
C CYS A 29 8.63 -2.60 6.10
N SER A 30 7.42 -2.70 5.56
CA SER A 30 6.44 -3.71 5.96
C SER A 30 5.33 -3.76 4.92
N CYS A 31 4.56 -4.85 4.93
CA CYS A 31 3.34 -4.98 4.14
C CYS A 31 2.17 -5.30 5.06
N PHE A 32 0.97 -4.99 4.61
CA PHE A 32 -0.25 -5.25 5.34
C PHE A 32 -1.30 -5.88 4.43
N THR A 33 -2.03 -6.87 4.92
CA THR A 33 -3.18 -7.41 4.21
C THR A 33 -4.32 -7.71 5.18
N ASN A 34 -5.55 -7.51 4.67
CA ASN A 34 -6.78 -7.87 5.37
C ASN A 34 -7.21 -9.30 5.08
N ASN A 35 -6.51 -9.99 4.20
CA ASN A 35 -6.89 -11.31 3.72
C ASN A 35 -5.79 -12.33 4.01
N PRO A 36 -6.03 -13.27 4.95
CA PRO A 36 -4.99 -14.23 5.35
C PRO A 36 -4.59 -15.21 4.26
N ILE A 37 -5.37 -15.30 3.18
CA ILE A 37 -5.04 -16.18 2.05
C ILE A 37 -4.64 -15.40 0.80
N ALA A 38 -4.31 -14.12 0.94
CA ALA A 38 -3.90 -13.30 -0.19
C ALA A 38 -2.61 -13.83 -0.82
N GLY A 39 -2.60 -13.92 -2.15
CA GLY A 39 -1.43 -14.42 -2.88
C GLY A 39 -0.19 -13.57 -2.68
N GLY A 40 -0.37 -12.28 -2.44
CA GLY A 40 0.76 -11.37 -2.21
C GLY A 40 1.61 -11.71 -0.99
N ILE A 41 1.07 -12.49 -0.04
CA ILE A 41 1.83 -12.89 1.14
C ILE A 41 3.08 -13.68 0.73
N GLY A 42 2.97 -14.49 -0.33
CA GLY A 42 4.10 -15.24 -0.85
C GLY A 42 5.25 -14.35 -1.29
N PHE A 43 4.95 -13.21 -1.88
CA PHE A 43 5.98 -12.25 -2.29
C PHE A 43 6.66 -11.60 -1.10
N CYS A 44 5.90 -11.31 -0.04
CA CYS A 44 6.49 -10.80 1.19
C CYS A 44 7.50 -11.78 1.75
N ASN A 45 7.14 -13.07 1.77
CA ASN A 45 8.04 -14.13 2.24
C ASN A 45 9.29 -14.24 1.37
N GLU A 46 9.10 -14.16 0.06
CA GLU A 46 10.22 -14.25 -0.89
C GLU A 46 11.23 -13.12 -0.67
N TYR A 47 10.74 -11.92 -0.41
CA TYR A 47 11.60 -10.75 -0.22
C TYR A 47 11.96 -10.50 1.25
N LYS A 48 11.53 -11.41 2.14
CA LYS A 48 11.81 -11.33 3.57
C LYS A 48 11.32 -10.02 4.18
N ILE A 49 10.13 -9.60 3.75
CA ILE A 49 9.46 -8.41 4.27
C ILE A 49 8.38 -8.86 5.24
N ASP A 50 8.33 -8.21 6.41
CA ASP A 50 7.29 -8.49 7.39
C ASP A 50 5.91 -8.19 6.80
N CYS A 51 4.95 -9.08 7.00
CA CYS A 51 3.59 -8.89 6.53
C CYS A 51 2.62 -8.99 7.70
N LYS A 52 2.01 -7.86 8.03
CA LYS A 52 0.98 -7.82 9.06
C LYS A 52 -0.34 -8.29 8.47
N ILE A 53 -0.96 -9.27 9.09
CA ILE A 53 -2.22 -9.84 8.63
C ILE A 53 -3.28 -9.63 9.71
N ILE A 54 -4.35 -8.90 9.39
CA ILE A 54 -5.49 -8.76 10.28
C ILE A 54 -6.73 -9.04 9.45
N ASP A 55 -7.37 -10.19 9.72
CA ASP A 55 -8.56 -10.62 8.98
C ASP A 55 -9.75 -9.76 9.37
N HIS A 56 -10.29 -9.01 8.40
CA HIS A 56 -11.42 -8.11 8.64
C HIS A 56 -12.70 -8.88 9.01
N LYS A 57 -12.80 -10.16 8.70
CA LYS A 57 -13.96 -10.98 9.02
C LYS A 57 -14.14 -11.17 10.52
N ASN A 58 -13.11 -10.94 11.30
CA ASN A 58 -13.17 -11.05 12.76
C ASN A 58 -13.71 -9.79 13.42
N PHE A 59 -14.05 -8.77 12.64
CA PHE A 59 -14.48 -7.47 13.17
C PHE A 59 -15.81 -7.04 12.57
N ASN A 60 -16.72 -6.57 13.43
CA ASN A 60 -18.00 -6.02 13.00
C ASN A 60 -17.96 -4.49 12.90
N ASP A 61 -16.93 -3.87 13.44
CA ASP A 61 -16.81 -2.43 13.53
C ASP A 61 -15.56 -1.97 12.76
N ARG A 62 -15.78 -1.19 11.73
CA ARG A 62 -14.69 -0.66 10.91
C ARG A 62 -13.73 0.22 11.71
N GLU A 63 -14.27 1.01 12.63
CA GLU A 63 -13.43 1.90 13.43
C GLU A 63 -12.47 1.11 14.34
N LYS A 64 -12.91 0.00 14.90
CA LYS A 64 -12.05 -0.86 15.71
C LYS A 64 -10.97 -1.50 14.85
N TYR A 65 -11.36 -1.99 13.68
CA TYR A 65 -10.42 -2.62 12.76
C TYR A 65 -9.35 -1.61 12.33
N ASP A 66 -9.78 -0.44 11.89
CA ASP A 66 -8.87 0.60 11.43
C ASP A 66 -8.05 1.18 12.58
N GLY A 67 -8.56 1.12 13.80
CA GLY A 67 -7.78 1.50 14.98
C GLY A 67 -6.55 0.63 15.17
N LEU A 68 -6.68 -0.67 14.92
CA LEU A 68 -5.53 -1.58 14.98
C LEU A 68 -4.53 -1.28 13.87
N ILE A 69 -5.04 -0.97 12.68
CA ILE A 69 -4.19 -0.57 11.55
C ILE A 69 -3.43 0.72 11.90
N ASN A 70 -4.12 1.67 12.50
CA ASN A 70 -3.50 2.93 12.89
C ASN A 70 -2.37 2.71 13.89
N SER A 71 -2.58 1.85 14.89
CA SER A 71 -1.55 1.53 15.87
C SER A 71 -0.34 0.89 15.20
N TYR A 72 -0.57 -0.02 14.26
CA TYR A 72 0.49 -0.64 13.49
C TYR A 72 1.29 0.41 12.70
N LEU A 73 0.59 1.33 12.05
CA LEU A 73 1.24 2.39 11.28
C LEU A 73 2.02 3.35 12.17
N GLU A 74 1.49 3.70 13.32
CA GLU A 74 2.17 4.59 14.25
C GLU A 74 3.48 3.98 14.75
N ASN A 75 3.47 2.69 15.06
CA ASN A 75 4.67 1.99 15.49
C ASN A 75 5.69 1.88 14.36
N LEU A 76 5.22 1.72 13.14
CA LEU A 76 6.08 1.57 11.97
C LEU A 76 6.63 2.92 11.50
N ASN A 77 5.83 3.96 11.63
CA ASN A 77 6.14 5.32 11.21
C ASN A 77 6.66 5.41 9.77
N PRO A 78 5.88 4.95 8.78
CA PRO A 78 6.31 5.04 7.39
C PRO A 78 6.19 6.46 6.86
N ASP A 79 6.93 6.73 5.80
CA ASP A 79 6.82 8.00 5.09
C ASP A 79 5.59 8.00 4.17
N LEU A 80 5.24 6.83 3.65
CA LEU A 80 4.16 6.71 2.68
C LEU A 80 3.45 5.38 2.81
N ILE A 81 2.12 5.40 2.64
CA ILE A 81 1.27 4.22 2.62
C ILE A 81 0.81 4.02 1.19
N VAL A 82 1.14 2.89 0.59
CA VAL A 82 0.78 2.58 -0.80
C VAL A 82 -0.31 1.52 -0.81
N LEU A 83 -1.45 1.86 -1.39
CA LEU A 83 -2.56 0.91 -1.55
C LEU A 83 -2.41 0.24 -2.91
N ALA A 84 -1.98 -1.00 -2.92
CA ALA A 84 -1.74 -1.78 -4.13
C ALA A 84 -2.76 -2.91 -4.24
N GLY A 85 -3.98 -2.55 -4.62
CA GLY A 85 -5.07 -3.51 -4.68
C GLY A 85 -5.67 -3.82 -3.32
N TYR A 86 -5.70 -2.85 -2.43
CA TYR A 86 -6.33 -3.00 -1.12
C TYR A 86 -7.84 -2.78 -1.29
N MET A 87 -8.64 -3.79 -0.95
CA MET A 87 -10.06 -3.82 -1.30
C MET A 87 -10.99 -3.31 -0.20
N ARG A 88 -10.45 -2.86 0.93
CA ARG A 88 -11.25 -2.31 2.00
C ARG A 88 -11.32 -0.80 1.91
N ILE A 89 -12.46 -0.24 2.31
CA ILE A 89 -12.61 1.22 2.44
C ILE A 89 -12.08 1.61 3.82
N MET A 90 -11.14 2.53 3.84
CA MET A 90 -10.59 3.04 5.09
C MET A 90 -11.57 3.97 5.78
N SER A 91 -11.59 3.94 7.11
CA SER A 91 -12.40 4.88 7.87
C SER A 91 -11.88 6.29 7.71
N LYS A 92 -12.77 7.26 7.96
CA LYS A 92 -12.39 8.67 7.89
C LYS A 92 -11.24 8.98 8.87
N SER A 93 -11.31 8.43 10.08
CA SER A 93 -10.27 8.72 11.07
C SER A 93 -8.90 8.20 10.65
N LEU A 94 -8.86 7.02 10.02
CA LEU A 94 -7.59 6.48 9.52
C LEU A 94 -7.03 7.36 8.40
N VAL A 95 -7.88 7.75 7.45
CA VAL A 95 -7.47 8.60 6.34
C VAL A 95 -6.98 9.97 6.85
N ASP A 96 -7.71 10.55 7.80
CA ASP A 96 -7.34 11.85 8.36
C ASP A 96 -5.99 11.81 9.09
N ASN A 97 -5.72 10.73 9.81
CA ASN A 97 -4.45 10.58 10.53
C ASN A 97 -3.24 10.49 9.61
N TRP A 98 -3.45 10.03 8.39
CA TRP A 98 -2.37 9.83 7.42
C TRP A 98 -2.56 10.66 6.17
N GLU A 99 -3.26 11.77 6.29
CA GLU A 99 -3.50 12.67 5.18
C GLU A 99 -2.19 13.12 4.55
N GLY A 100 -2.15 13.11 3.22
CA GLY A 100 -0.94 13.47 2.48
C GLY A 100 0.09 12.36 2.39
N GLN A 101 -0.17 11.21 3.04
CA GLN A 101 0.78 10.09 3.07
C GLN A 101 0.20 8.80 2.49
N ILE A 102 -0.99 8.85 1.87
CA ILE A 102 -1.63 7.68 1.29
C ILE A 102 -1.75 7.87 -0.22
N ILE A 103 -1.28 6.89 -0.97
CA ILE A 103 -1.48 6.86 -2.43
C ILE A 103 -2.10 5.54 -2.81
N ASN A 104 -2.90 5.55 -3.89
CA ASN A 104 -3.59 4.38 -4.39
C ASN A 104 -3.17 4.14 -5.84
N ILE A 105 -2.70 2.93 -6.11
CA ILE A 105 -2.27 2.54 -7.44
C ILE A 105 -3.41 1.82 -8.14
N HIS A 106 -3.84 2.36 -9.28
CA HIS A 106 -4.93 1.80 -10.07
C HIS A 106 -4.46 1.26 -11.40
N PRO A 107 -4.96 0.10 -11.82
CA PRO A 107 -4.69 -0.39 -13.17
C PRO A 107 -5.17 0.56 -14.25
N SER A 108 -6.15 1.40 -13.95
CA SER A 108 -6.66 2.38 -14.91
C SER A 108 -5.61 3.42 -15.32
N LEU A 109 -4.48 3.47 -14.64
CA LEU A 109 -3.37 4.33 -15.02
C LEU A 109 -2.56 3.76 -16.18
N LEU A 110 -2.77 2.51 -16.55
CA LEU A 110 -2.00 1.85 -17.60
C LEU A 110 -1.98 2.60 -18.92
N PRO A 111 -3.09 3.16 -19.42
CA PRO A 111 -3.05 3.94 -20.64
C PRO A 111 -2.20 5.19 -20.52
N LYS A 112 -2.07 5.74 -19.33
CA LYS A 112 -1.29 6.94 -19.06
C LYS A 112 0.22 6.63 -19.00
N TYR A 113 0.55 5.41 -18.56
CA TYR A 113 1.93 4.96 -18.41
C TYR A 113 2.12 3.67 -19.19
N PRO A 114 2.08 3.74 -20.54
CA PRO A 114 2.15 2.53 -21.36
C PRO A 114 3.54 1.91 -21.33
N GLY A 115 3.60 0.62 -21.62
CA GLY A 115 4.85 -0.11 -21.73
C GLY A 115 5.18 -0.92 -20.50
N LEU A 116 6.37 -1.50 -20.49
CA LEU A 116 6.84 -2.29 -19.36
C LEU A 116 7.03 -1.41 -18.14
N HIS A 117 6.83 -2.01 -16.97
CA HIS A 117 7.04 -1.32 -15.69
C HIS A 117 6.07 -0.17 -15.44
N THR A 118 4.84 -0.30 -15.93
CA THR A 118 3.83 0.75 -15.73
C THR A 118 3.56 1.05 -14.26
N HIS A 119 3.54 0.01 -13.41
CA HIS A 119 3.27 0.21 -11.98
C HIS A 119 4.39 0.98 -11.30
N GLN A 120 5.64 0.67 -11.63
CA GLN A 120 6.78 1.38 -11.06
C GLN A 120 6.79 2.84 -11.50
N ARG A 121 6.45 3.07 -12.75
CA ARG A 121 6.39 4.44 -13.30
C ARG A 121 5.28 5.24 -12.64
N ALA A 122 4.14 4.61 -12.41
CA ALA A 122 3.04 5.26 -11.69
C ALA A 122 3.44 5.58 -10.25
N LEU A 123 4.09 4.65 -9.57
CA LEU A 123 4.56 4.86 -8.21
C LEU A 123 5.56 6.02 -8.15
N GLU A 124 6.50 6.05 -9.07
CA GLU A 124 7.48 7.13 -9.13
C GLU A 124 6.80 8.49 -9.34
N ALA A 125 5.83 8.54 -10.25
CA ALA A 125 5.07 9.77 -10.49
C ALA A 125 4.32 10.21 -9.23
N CYS A 126 3.73 9.27 -8.49
CA CYS A 126 3.03 9.58 -7.25
C CYS A 126 3.99 10.10 -6.19
N LEU A 127 5.17 9.53 -6.09
CA LEU A 127 6.18 9.99 -5.14
C LEU A 127 6.63 11.42 -5.42
N LEU A 128 6.70 11.81 -6.68
CA LEU A 128 7.04 13.18 -7.06
C LEU A 128 5.98 14.19 -6.64
N TYR A 129 4.75 13.74 -6.46
CA TYR A 129 3.61 14.60 -6.14
C TYR A 129 2.97 14.23 -4.81
N THR A 130 3.78 13.84 -3.82
CA THR A 130 3.26 13.42 -2.52
C THR A 130 2.48 14.50 -1.80
N SER A 131 2.74 15.76 -2.08
CA SER A 131 1.98 16.85 -1.51
C SER A 131 0.51 16.82 -1.93
N ASP A 132 0.22 16.14 -3.03
CA ASP A 132 -1.13 15.99 -3.55
C ASP A 132 -1.75 14.64 -3.16
N ALA A 133 -1.09 13.89 -2.31
CA ALA A 133 -1.52 12.52 -1.99
C ALA A 133 -2.87 12.47 -1.27
N ALA A 134 -3.31 13.57 -0.68
CA ALA A 134 -4.65 13.63 -0.11
C ALA A 134 -5.72 13.34 -1.16
N ASP A 135 -5.38 13.56 -2.42
CA ASP A 135 -6.22 13.19 -3.54
C ASP A 135 -5.64 11.95 -4.21
N GLU A 136 -5.74 10.85 -3.53
CA GLU A 136 -5.18 9.56 -3.93
C GLU A 136 -5.69 9.09 -5.28
N LYS A 137 -6.76 9.66 -5.76
CA LYS A 137 -7.35 9.26 -7.04
C LYS A 137 -6.44 9.57 -8.22
N ARG A 138 -5.45 10.40 -8.03
CA ARG A 138 -4.50 10.74 -9.07
C ARG A 138 -3.50 9.66 -9.36
N CYS A 139 -3.36 8.77 -8.43
CA CYS A 139 -2.43 7.64 -8.57
C CYS A 139 -3.11 6.35 -8.98
#